data_a188166b29f356db45a1644d5ea53e1a
#
_entry.id   a188166b29f356db45a1644d5ea53e1a
#
_cell.length_a   1.000
_cell.length_b   1.000
_cell.length_c   1.000
_cell.angle_alpha   90.00
_cell.angle_beta   90.00
_cell.angle_gamma   90.00
#
_symmetry.space_group_name_H-M   'P 1'
#
loop_
_entity.id
_entity.type
_entity.pdbx_description
1 polymer ?
#
loop_
_entity_poly.entity_id
_entity_poly.type
_entity_poly.pdbx_seq_one_letter_code
_entity_poly.pdbx_strand_id
1 'polypeptide(L)'
;MDNSSLQCINLDSIESRYSELSSSILRTPTTKLSSAFLSDLIKESEIYLKLECFQHSGTFKARGALSITKQIKKENKKFGITAASAGNHAIAAAWAAKVEKLSAKVVMQTSANPFRISLAKTYGAEIIMKEGGLATFAEADRLTREENRTFIHPFDGVDTTLGAAGVG
;
A
#
# COMPACT_ATOMS: atom_id res chain seq x y z
N MET A 1 2.09 -6.59 15.76
CA MET A 1 3.38 -7.29 15.52
C MET A 1 3.93 -7.76 16.87
N ASP A 2 4.44 -8.97 16.93
CA ASP A 2 5.16 -9.47 18.11
C ASP A 2 6.63 -8.99 18.12
N ASN A 3 7.33 -9.20 19.24
CA ASN A 3 8.73 -8.76 19.36
C ASN A 3 9.69 -9.42 18.36
N SER A 4 9.40 -10.62 17.85
CA SER A 4 10.21 -11.29 16.84
C SER A 4 10.07 -10.65 15.47
N SER A 5 8.87 -10.19 15.12
CA SER A 5 8.59 -9.45 13.88
C SER A 5 9.28 -8.09 13.83
N LEU A 6 9.45 -7.43 14.99
CA LEU A 6 10.13 -6.12 15.05
C LEU A 6 11.65 -6.24 14.81
N GLN A 7 12.28 -7.36 15.19
CA GLN A 7 13.70 -7.60 14.95
C GLN A 7 14.06 -7.73 13.46
N CYS A 8 13.08 -8.09 12.61
CA CYS A 8 13.27 -8.17 11.17
C CYS A 8 13.23 -6.80 10.47
N ILE A 9 12.84 -5.73 11.17
CA ILE A 9 12.75 -4.37 10.61
C ILE A 9 13.99 -3.60 11.06
N ASN A 10 14.99 -3.56 10.19
CA ASN A 10 16.24 -2.83 10.37
C ASN A 10 16.66 -2.20 9.04
N LEU A 11 17.73 -1.37 9.06
CA LEU A 11 18.15 -0.63 7.88
C LEU A 11 18.49 -1.56 6.71
N ASP A 12 19.25 -2.63 6.95
CA ASP A 12 19.66 -3.56 5.90
C ASP A 12 18.46 -4.21 5.22
N SER A 13 17.45 -4.62 6.00
CA SER A 13 16.22 -5.22 5.46
C SER A 13 15.36 -4.21 4.69
N ILE A 14 15.36 -2.94 5.09
CA ILE A 14 14.68 -1.86 4.38
C ILE A 14 15.38 -1.58 3.05
N GLU A 15 16.71 -1.46 3.04
CA GLU A 15 17.51 -1.23 1.83
C GLU A 15 17.39 -2.41 0.86
N SER A 16 17.46 -3.64 1.36
CA SER A 16 17.24 -4.84 0.57
C SER A 16 15.87 -4.83 -0.11
N ARG A 17 14.81 -4.55 0.66
CA ARG A 17 13.45 -4.46 0.12
C ARG A 17 13.31 -3.31 -0.87
N TYR A 18 13.89 -2.16 -0.61
CA TYR A 18 13.89 -1.03 -1.55
C TYR A 18 14.54 -1.43 -2.88
N SER A 19 15.68 -2.14 -2.84
CA SER A 19 16.36 -2.64 -4.03
C SER A 19 15.47 -3.58 -4.86
N GLU A 20 14.75 -4.50 -4.20
CA GLU A 20 13.79 -5.41 -4.85
C GLU A 20 12.64 -4.66 -5.55
N LEU A 21 12.21 -3.53 -4.98
CA LEU A 21 11.09 -2.74 -5.48
C LEU A 21 11.52 -1.72 -6.53
N SER A 22 12.80 -1.32 -6.58
CA SER A 22 13.33 -0.15 -7.28
C SER A 22 12.98 -0.09 -8.77
N SER A 23 12.89 -1.24 -9.44
CA SER A 23 12.51 -1.31 -10.86
C SER A 23 11.01 -1.06 -11.13
N SER A 24 10.19 -1.09 -10.10
CA SER A 24 8.72 -1.03 -10.21
C SER A 24 8.09 0.17 -9.47
N ILE A 25 8.89 0.90 -8.70
CA ILE A 25 8.46 2.13 -8.00
C ILE A 25 9.23 3.33 -8.53
N LEU A 26 8.65 4.52 -8.37
CA LEU A 26 9.30 5.76 -8.75
C LEU A 26 10.17 6.29 -7.60
N ARG A 27 11.35 6.80 -7.94
CA ARG A 27 12.12 7.64 -7.03
C ARG A 27 11.51 9.04 -7.07
N THR A 28 10.58 9.31 -6.16
CA THR A 28 9.84 10.56 -6.11
C THR A 28 10.75 11.72 -5.67
N PRO A 29 10.48 12.95 -6.12
CA PRO A 29 11.26 14.12 -5.71
C PRO A 29 11.18 14.40 -4.21
N THR A 30 12.23 14.97 -3.69
CA THR A 30 12.25 15.59 -2.36
C THR A 30 12.52 17.09 -2.54
N THR A 31 11.71 17.95 -1.93
CA THR A 31 11.86 19.40 -2.04
C THR A 31 11.84 20.05 -0.66
N LYS A 32 12.65 21.08 -0.48
CA LYS A 32 12.62 21.88 0.74
C LYS A 32 11.34 22.72 0.76
N LEU A 33 10.60 22.65 1.85
CA LEU A 33 9.44 23.50 2.08
C LEU A 33 9.92 24.91 2.50
N SER A 34 9.62 25.91 1.67
CA SER A 34 9.85 27.31 1.99
C SER A 34 8.51 28.00 2.23
N SER A 35 8.32 28.52 3.45
CA SER A 35 7.10 29.22 3.84
C SER A 35 7.43 30.25 4.91
N ALA A 36 7.09 31.53 4.67
CA ALA A 36 7.28 32.58 5.66
C ALA A 36 6.55 32.28 6.98
N PHE A 37 5.36 31.71 6.89
CA PHE A 37 4.57 31.31 8.07
C PHE A 37 5.27 30.22 8.90
N LEU A 38 5.92 29.25 8.25
CA LEU A 38 6.60 28.16 8.96
C LEU A 38 7.96 28.59 9.51
N SER A 39 8.64 29.56 8.90
CA SER A 39 9.95 30.05 9.35
C SER A 39 9.91 30.50 10.81
N ASP A 40 8.84 31.15 11.23
CA ASP A 40 8.66 31.61 12.60
C ASP A 40 8.42 30.46 13.60
N LEU A 41 7.84 29.36 13.14
CA LEU A 41 7.53 28.20 13.96
C LEU A 41 8.71 27.22 14.11
N ILE A 42 9.44 27.00 13.03
CA ILE A 42 10.49 25.97 12.97
C ILE A 42 11.91 26.54 13.24
N LYS A 43 12.03 27.86 13.29
CA LYS A 43 13.31 28.58 13.55
C LYS A 43 14.45 28.06 12.66
N GLU A 44 15.44 27.39 13.29
CA GLU A 44 16.64 26.86 12.62
C GLU A 44 16.41 25.48 11.97
N SER A 45 15.22 24.91 12.09
CA SER A 45 14.91 23.60 11.50
C SER A 45 14.54 23.72 10.03
N GLU A 46 14.73 22.65 9.29
CA GLU A 46 14.35 22.56 7.88
C GLU A 46 13.29 21.47 7.68
N ILE A 47 12.32 21.74 6.83
CA ILE A 47 11.28 20.75 6.45
C ILE A 47 11.50 20.36 4.99
N TYR A 48 11.59 19.06 4.75
CA TYR A 48 11.63 18.49 3.41
C TYR A 48 10.37 17.67 3.16
N LEU A 49 9.79 17.85 1.98
CA LEU A 49 8.62 17.12 1.49
C LEU A 49 9.08 16.06 0.52
N LYS A 50 8.83 14.79 0.86
CA LYS A 50 8.92 13.66 -0.07
C LYS A 50 7.61 13.54 -0.83
N LEU A 51 7.64 13.85 -2.13
CA LEU A 51 6.42 14.04 -2.94
C LEU A 51 5.86 12.71 -3.43
N GLU A 52 5.37 11.86 -2.52
CA GLU A 52 4.76 10.57 -2.83
C GLU A 52 3.41 10.66 -3.57
N CYS A 53 2.85 11.86 -3.74
CA CYS A 53 1.76 12.11 -4.68
C CYS A 53 2.13 11.80 -6.15
N PHE A 54 3.42 11.79 -6.49
CA PHE A 54 3.92 11.38 -7.80
C PHE A 54 4.18 9.89 -7.92
N GLN A 55 4.08 9.12 -6.82
CA GLN A 55 4.24 7.67 -6.87
C GLN A 55 3.07 7.02 -7.64
N HIS A 56 3.30 5.81 -8.15
CA HIS A 56 2.21 4.99 -8.69
C HIS A 56 1.04 4.93 -7.72
N SER A 57 -0.18 4.91 -8.22
CA SER A 57 -1.42 5.07 -7.44
C SER A 57 -1.58 6.41 -6.69
N GLY A 58 -0.68 7.40 -6.91
CA GLY A 58 -0.74 8.73 -6.30
C GLY A 58 -0.42 8.76 -4.80
N THR A 59 0.28 7.74 -4.25
CA THR A 59 0.52 7.63 -2.81
C THR A 59 1.63 6.63 -2.47
N PHE A 60 2.30 6.84 -1.32
CA PHE A 60 3.30 5.93 -0.78
C PHE A 60 2.77 4.50 -0.51
N LYS A 61 1.46 4.31 -0.41
CA LYS A 61 0.83 2.99 -0.21
C LYS A 61 1.18 1.99 -1.31
N ALA A 62 1.53 2.46 -2.50
CA ALA A 62 2.02 1.62 -3.59
C ALA A 62 3.24 0.77 -3.18
N ARG A 63 4.16 1.32 -2.40
CA ARG A 63 5.38 0.66 -1.94
C ARG A 63 5.09 -0.55 -1.06
N GLY A 64 4.28 -0.35 0.00
CA GLY A 64 3.89 -1.45 0.90
C GLY A 64 3.04 -2.51 0.21
N ALA A 65 2.12 -2.12 -0.64
CA ALA A 65 1.28 -3.07 -1.39
C ALA A 65 2.13 -3.91 -2.36
N LEU A 66 3.06 -3.30 -3.09
CA LEU A 66 3.96 -4.02 -3.99
C LEU A 66 4.91 -4.95 -3.23
N SER A 67 5.40 -4.51 -2.07
CA SER A 67 6.23 -5.32 -1.19
C SER A 67 5.57 -6.65 -0.83
N ILE A 68 4.30 -6.61 -0.40
CA ILE A 68 3.55 -7.83 -0.09
C ILE A 68 3.36 -8.69 -1.35
N THR A 69 2.91 -8.10 -2.46
CA THR A 69 2.59 -8.89 -3.66
C THR A 69 3.81 -9.59 -4.25
N LYS A 70 4.99 -9.00 -4.16
CA LYS A 70 6.25 -9.63 -4.59
C LYS A 70 6.65 -10.81 -3.72
N GLN A 71 6.31 -10.82 -2.43
CA GLN A 71 6.63 -11.91 -1.50
C GLN A 71 5.63 -13.08 -1.56
N ILE A 72 4.55 -12.96 -2.34
CA ILE A 72 3.60 -14.07 -2.52
C ILE A 72 4.31 -15.24 -3.21
N LYS A 73 4.34 -16.40 -2.54
CA LYS A 73 4.91 -17.63 -3.08
C LYS A 73 4.23 -18.02 -4.39
N LYS A 74 5.00 -18.57 -5.33
CA LYS A 74 4.55 -18.88 -6.69
C LYS A 74 3.27 -19.73 -6.72
N GLU A 75 3.18 -20.73 -5.84
CA GLU A 75 2.01 -21.61 -5.71
C GLU A 75 0.74 -20.86 -5.25
N ASN A 76 0.89 -19.74 -4.52
CA ASN A 76 -0.22 -18.96 -4.00
C ASN A 76 -0.65 -17.82 -4.96
N LYS A 77 0.17 -17.48 -5.95
CA LYS A 77 -0.15 -16.41 -6.92
C LYS A 77 -1.47 -16.64 -7.65
N LYS A 78 -1.86 -17.89 -7.89
CA LYS A 78 -3.13 -18.29 -8.54
C LYS A 78 -4.38 -17.82 -7.77
N PHE A 79 -4.29 -17.66 -6.46
CA PHE A 79 -5.40 -17.23 -5.62
C PHE A 79 -5.61 -15.70 -5.66
N GLY A 80 -4.54 -14.94 -5.98
CA GLY A 80 -4.58 -13.49 -6.02
C GLY A 80 -4.60 -12.84 -4.64
N ILE A 81 -5.06 -11.60 -4.60
CA ILE A 81 -5.06 -10.78 -3.38
C ILE A 81 -6.46 -10.31 -3.01
N THR A 82 -6.60 -9.90 -1.76
CA THR A 82 -7.73 -9.09 -1.29
C THR A 82 -7.24 -7.94 -0.42
N ALA A 83 -8.00 -6.86 -0.37
CA ALA A 83 -7.74 -5.71 0.48
C ALA A 83 -9.05 -5.06 0.92
N ALA A 84 -9.07 -4.44 2.09
CA ALA A 84 -10.20 -3.71 2.65
C ALA A 84 -9.83 -2.23 2.80
N SER A 85 -10.40 -1.34 1.99
CA SER A 85 -10.16 0.11 2.11
C SER A 85 -11.08 0.91 1.20
N ALA A 86 -11.56 2.06 1.66
CA ALA A 86 -12.29 3.04 0.84
C ALA A 86 -11.38 4.12 0.20
N GLY A 87 -10.05 4.00 0.37
CA GLY A 87 -9.10 5.07 0.06
C GLY A 87 -7.91 4.65 -0.79
N ASN A 88 -6.78 5.32 -0.55
CA ASN A 88 -5.55 5.15 -1.30
C ASN A 88 -5.00 3.71 -1.27
N HIS A 89 -5.22 2.99 -0.17
CA HIS A 89 -4.78 1.60 -0.07
C HIS A 89 -5.50 0.68 -1.06
N ALA A 90 -6.80 0.89 -1.29
CA ALA A 90 -7.56 0.14 -2.29
C ALA A 90 -6.94 0.26 -3.70
N ILE A 91 -6.59 1.49 -4.08
CA ILE A 91 -5.96 1.80 -5.37
C ILE A 91 -4.56 1.18 -5.45
N ALA A 92 -3.78 1.30 -4.37
CA ALA A 92 -2.42 0.76 -4.30
C ALA A 92 -2.39 -0.78 -4.38
N ALA A 93 -3.31 -1.47 -3.68
CA ALA A 93 -3.44 -2.91 -3.74
C ALA A 93 -3.84 -3.39 -5.15
N ALA A 94 -4.80 -2.71 -5.80
CA ALA A 94 -5.19 -3.00 -7.17
C ALA A 94 -4.02 -2.81 -8.16
N TRP A 95 -3.26 -1.71 -8.01
CA TRP A 95 -2.09 -1.43 -8.83
C TRP A 95 -0.99 -2.50 -8.64
N ALA A 96 -0.66 -2.83 -7.39
CA ALA A 96 0.36 -3.83 -7.09
C ALA A 96 0.00 -5.21 -7.65
N ALA A 97 -1.27 -5.60 -7.54
CA ALA A 97 -1.77 -6.83 -8.13
C ALA A 97 -1.61 -6.84 -9.66
N LYS A 98 -1.92 -5.71 -10.33
CA LYS A 98 -1.72 -5.56 -11.78
C LYS A 98 -0.26 -5.73 -12.17
N VAL A 99 0.67 -5.11 -11.43
CA VAL A 99 2.12 -5.23 -11.68
C VAL A 99 2.57 -6.68 -11.60
N GLU A 100 2.12 -7.42 -10.58
CA GLU A 100 2.48 -8.83 -10.36
C GLU A 100 1.57 -9.83 -11.14
N LYS A 101 0.66 -9.32 -11.98
CA LYS A 101 -0.30 -10.13 -12.78
C LYS A 101 -1.18 -11.04 -11.91
N LEU A 102 -1.59 -10.53 -10.75
CA LEU A 102 -2.47 -11.22 -9.80
C LEU A 102 -3.91 -10.74 -9.97
N SER A 103 -4.86 -11.63 -9.70
CA SER A 103 -6.26 -11.19 -9.53
C SER A 103 -6.42 -10.43 -8.22
N ALA A 104 -7.22 -9.36 -8.24
CA ALA A 104 -7.48 -8.55 -7.05
C ALA A 104 -8.99 -8.44 -6.80
N LYS A 105 -9.42 -8.75 -5.58
CA LYS A 105 -10.74 -8.41 -5.05
C LYS A 105 -10.58 -7.38 -3.96
N VAL A 106 -11.04 -6.17 -4.20
CA VAL A 106 -10.91 -5.05 -3.26
C VAL A 106 -12.27 -4.74 -2.66
N VAL A 107 -12.36 -4.87 -1.34
CA VAL A 107 -13.59 -4.59 -0.61
C VAL A 107 -13.60 -3.13 -0.18
N MET A 108 -14.63 -2.39 -0.62
CA MET A 108 -14.78 -0.97 -0.37
C MET A 108 -16.12 -0.68 0.32
N GLN A 109 -16.17 0.39 1.09
CA GLN A 109 -17.44 0.84 1.68
C GLN A 109 -18.32 1.47 0.60
N THR A 110 -19.65 1.34 0.74
CA THR A 110 -20.63 1.97 -0.15
C THR A 110 -20.51 3.48 -0.21
N SER A 111 -20.00 4.12 0.85
CA SER A 111 -19.68 5.55 0.91
C SER A 111 -18.35 5.94 0.24
N ALA A 112 -17.64 5.00 -0.38
CA ALA A 112 -16.36 5.30 -1.02
C ALA A 112 -16.52 6.26 -2.19
N ASN A 113 -15.54 7.15 -2.36
CA ASN A 113 -15.55 8.12 -3.46
C ASN A 113 -15.56 7.39 -4.82
N PRO A 114 -16.51 7.71 -5.73
CA PRO A 114 -16.62 7.07 -7.05
C PRO A 114 -15.34 7.11 -7.89
N PHE A 115 -14.57 8.20 -7.79
CA PHE A 115 -13.28 8.31 -8.48
C PHE A 115 -12.29 7.22 -8.03
N ARG A 116 -12.21 6.95 -6.72
CA ARG A 116 -11.34 5.91 -6.15
C ARG A 116 -11.76 4.51 -6.59
N ILE A 117 -13.08 4.27 -6.63
CA ILE A 117 -13.66 3.01 -7.14
C ILE A 117 -13.26 2.82 -8.61
N SER A 118 -13.47 3.86 -9.43
CA SER A 118 -13.12 3.83 -10.85
C SER A 118 -11.62 3.57 -11.06
N LEU A 119 -10.76 4.24 -10.30
CA LEU A 119 -9.31 4.08 -10.42
C LEU A 119 -8.85 2.67 -10.04
N ALA A 120 -9.39 2.08 -8.98
CA ALA A 120 -9.09 0.69 -8.62
C ALA A 120 -9.54 -0.30 -9.72
N LYS A 121 -10.71 -0.07 -10.33
CA LYS A 121 -11.18 -0.85 -11.49
C LYS A 121 -10.27 -0.72 -12.71
N THR A 122 -9.72 0.47 -12.96
CA THR A 122 -8.75 0.70 -14.07
C THR A 122 -7.48 -0.15 -13.92
N TYR A 123 -7.11 -0.49 -12.68
CA TYR A 123 -6.04 -1.43 -12.42
C TYR A 123 -6.48 -2.91 -12.49
N GLY A 124 -7.74 -3.19 -12.82
CA GLY A 124 -8.25 -4.54 -13.03
C GLY A 124 -8.81 -5.21 -11.78
N ALA A 125 -9.02 -4.46 -10.69
CA ALA A 125 -9.61 -5.02 -9.48
C ALA A 125 -11.13 -5.23 -9.62
N GLU A 126 -11.61 -6.36 -9.15
CA GLU A 126 -13.02 -6.59 -8.83
C GLU A 126 -13.34 -5.84 -7.52
N ILE A 127 -14.37 -4.99 -7.56
CA ILE A 127 -14.78 -4.20 -6.39
C ILE A 127 -16.00 -4.82 -5.75
N ILE A 128 -15.89 -5.14 -4.47
CA ILE A 128 -16.97 -5.66 -3.64
C ILE A 128 -17.39 -4.55 -2.67
N MET A 129 -18.67 -4.15 -2.74
CA MET A 129 -19.18 -3.07 -1.90
C MET A 129 -19.83 -3.63 -0.63
N LYS A 130 -19.49 -3.06 0.53
CA LYS A 130 -20.08 -3.41 1.83
C LYS A 130 -20.44 -2.16 2.62
N GLU A 131 -21.43 -2.26 3.50
CA GLU A 131 -21.81 -1.17 4.38
C GLU A 131 -20.94 -1.13 5.63
N GLY A 132 -20.27 0.01 5.85
CA GLY A 132 -19.45 0.24 7.04
C GLY A 132 -18.11 -0.55 7.06
N GLY A 133 -17.25 -0.13 7.97
CA GLY A 133 -15.88 -0.66 8.06
C GLY A 133 -15.83 -2.13 8.51
N LEU A 134 -16.63 -2.49 9.50
CA LEU A 134 -16.66 -3.87 10.01
C LEU A 134 -17.03 -4.89 8.94
N ALA A 135 -18.09 -4.63 8.17
CA ALA A 135 -18.51 -5.52 7.09
C ALA A 135 -17.46 -5.58 5.95
N THR A 136 -16.76 -4.46 5.70
CA THR A 136 -15.68 -4.40 4.71
C THR A 136 -14.51 -5.32 5.11
N PHE A 137 -14.06 -5.26 6.35
CA PHE A 137 -12.99 -6.14 6.84
C PHE A 137 -13.44 -7.60 6.97
N ALA A 138 -14.67 -7.85 7.44
CA ALA A 138 -15.22 -9.21 7.54
C ALA A 138 -15.29 -9.90 6.16
N GLU A 139 -15.66 -9.18 5.11
CA GLU A 139 -15.66 -9.72 3.75
C GLU A 139 -14.24 -10.01 3.24
N ALA A 140 -13.28 -9.12 3.48
CA ALA A 140 -11.89 -9.37 3.10
C ALA A 140 -11.31 -10.59 3.84
N ASP A 141 -11.66 -10.75 5.11
CA ASP A 141 -11.28 -11.93 5.90
C ASP A 141 -11.95 -13.22 5.35
N ARG A 142 -13.22 -13.15 4.96
CA ARG A 142 -13.89 -14.28 4.29
C ARG A 142 -13.16 -14.68 3.00
N LEU A 143 -12.83 -13.70 2.15
CA LEU A 143 -12.08 -13.93 0.91
C LEU A 143 -10.69 -14.54 1.15
N THR A 144 -10.05 -14.16 2.25
CA THR A 144 -8.77 -14.73 2.66
C THR A 144 -8.94 -16.21 3.04
N ARG A 145 -9.95 -16.54 3.85
CA ARG A 145 -10.15 -17.90 4.35
C ARG A 145 -10.74 -18.85 3.31
N GLU A 146 -11.75 -18.40 2.54
CA GLU A 146 -12.50 -19.28 1.63
C GLU A 146 -11.88 -19.35 0.23
N GLU A 147 -11.25 -18.25 -0.24
CA GLU A 147 -10.64 -18.21 -1.55
C GLU A 147 -9.09 -18.28 -1.49
N ASN A 148 -8.50 -18.44 -0.31
CA ASN A 148 -7.05 -18.46 -0.06
C ASN A 148 -6.31 -17.23 -0.60
N ARG A 149 -6.98 -16.07 -0.67
CA ARG A 149 -6.38 -14.82 -1.15
C ARG A 149 -5.40 -14.27 -0.13
N THR A 150 -4.31 -13.70 -0.61
CA THR A 150 -3.40 -12.96 0.27
C THR A 150 -4.03 -11.63 0.66
N PHE A 151 -4.23 -11.41 1.95
CA PHE A 151 -4.74 -10.13 2.45
C PHE A 151 -3.61 -9.09 2.49
N ILE A 152 -3.81 -7.96 1.82
CA ILE A 152 -2.91 -6.81 1.90
C ILE A 152 -3.43 -5.87 2.98
N HIS A 153 -2.77 -5.88 4.14
CA HIS A 153 -3.16 -5.03 5.25
C HIS A 153 -2.78 -3.57 5.00
N PRO A 154 -3.65 -2.57 5.31
CA PRO A 154 -3.41 -1.17 4.94
C PRO A 154 -2.26 -0.47 5.70
N PHE A 155 -1.84 -1.00 6.85
CA PHE A 155 -0.84 -0.35 7.73
C PHE A 155 -0.09 -1.29 8.68
N ASP A 156 -0.35 -2.59 8.66
CA ASP A 156 0.32 -3.56 9.55
C ASP A 156 0.99 -4.68 8.75
N GLY A 157 2.02 -5.29 9.35
CA GLY A 157 2.80 -6.38 8.79
C GLY A 157 4.22 -5.98 8.38
N VAL A 158 5.15 -6.93 8.53
CA VAL A 158 6.59 -6.72 8.23
C VAL A 158 6.78 -6.26 6.79
N ASP A 159 6.19 -6.96 5.83
CA ASP A 159 6.34 -6.63 4.41
C ASP A 159 5.75 -5.26 4.04
N THR A 160 4.61 -4.88 4.66
CA THR A 160 4.04 -3.54 4.50
C THR A 160 5.01 -2.47 5.00
N THR A 161 5.58 -2.70 6.18
CA THR A 161 6.50 -1.76 6.82
C THR A 161 7.80 -1.63 6.04
N LEU A 162 8.43 -2.74 5.67
CA LEU A 162 9.67 -2.74 4.87
C LEU A 162 9.49 -2.01 3.53
N GLY A 163 8.37 -2.26 2.84
CA GLY A 163 8.08 -1.57 1.59
C GLY A 163 7.85 -0.07 1.76
N ALA A 164 7.10 0.33 2.80
CA ALA A 164 6.79 1.73 3.08
C ALA A 164 8.01 2.51 3.60
N ALA A 165 8.89 1.87 4.37
CA ALA A 165 10.08 2.49 4.96
C ALA A 165 11.09 3.01 3.93
N GLY A 166 11.08 2.50 2.70
CA GLY A 166 11.88 3.02 1.60
C GLY A 166 11.47 4.43 1.09
N VAL A 167 10.61 5.15 1.82
CA VAL A 167 10.30 6.56 1.57
C VAL A 167 11.40 7.46 2.13
N GLY A 168 11.98 7.09 3.26
CA GLY A 168 13.04 7.84 3.97
C GLY A 168 14.44 7.66 3.41
#